data_932c8ae9b36c5baf507463d36da3d90c
#
_entry.id   932c8ae9b36c5baf507463d36da3d90c
#
_cell.length_a   1.000
_cell.length_b   1.000
_cell.length_c   1.000
_cell.angle_alpha   90.00
_cell.angle_beta   90.00
_cell.angle_gamma   90.00
#
_symmetry.space_group_name_H-M   'P 1'
#
loop_
_entity.id
_entity.type
_entity.pdbx_description
1 polymer ?
#
loop_
_entity_poly.entity_id
_entity_poly.type
_entity_poly.pdbx_seq_one_letter_code
_entity_poly.pdbx_strand_id
1 'polypeptide(L)'
;MRIPALLALAAAVLAPVLPVQAEKVRIGVTPGPHAQIMEVVKKEAAGQGLELDVLEFSDYVVPNAALDSGDLDANSFQHQPYLDNQITDRGFKLVAVGKTVTFPLGIFASKAKSLDALPKGAKIAIPNDPTNGGRALLLLAREGLIGVDPKAGLKATVLDITQNPKNLKIVELDAAQLPRSLGDVDAAAINGNYALEAGLDPIKDAIAREPANGPYANVIAVRIADKDKPWVKKLVGIYNSAPVKTYIETAFKGAVVPAW
;
A
#
# COMPACT_ATOMS: atom_id res chain seq x y z
N MET A 1 68.21 -52.37 -13.31
CA MET A 1 67.76 -50.98 -13.45
C MET A 1 66.35 -50.84 -12.81
N ARG A 2 66.22 -50.23 -11.66
CA ARG A 2 64.92 -50.04 -10.97
C ARG A 2 64.54 -48.55 -11.13
N ILE A 3 63.38 -48.31 -11.75
CA ILE A 3 62.79 -46.96 -11.93
C ILE A 3 61.96 -46.67 -10.69
N PRO A 4 62.15 -45.56 -9.96
CA PRO A 4 61.23 -45.19 -8.89
C PRO A 4 59.99 -44.49 -9.43
N ALA A 5 58.79 -44.96 -9.00
CA ALA A 5 57.53 -44.32 -9.28
C ALA A 5 57.36 -43.08 -8.39
N LEU A 6 57.26 -41.90 -8.98
CA LEU A 6 56.86 -40.67 -8.28
C LEU A 6 55.32 -40.69 -8.06
N LEU A 7 54.89 -40.74 -6.81
CA LEU A 7 53.52 -40.43 -6.42
C LEU A 7 53.35 -38.91 -6.37
N ALA A 8 52.57 -38.36 -7.31
CA ALA A 8 52.14 -36.96 -7.23
C ALA A 8 50.94 -36.86 -6.27
N LEU A 9 51.14 -36.23 -5.13
CA LEU A 9 50.10 -35.93 -4.15
C LEU A 9 49.36 -34.67 -4.60
N ALA A 10 48.14 -34.84 -5.12
CA ALA A 10 47.26 -33.71 -5.49
C ALA A 10 46.65 -33.13 -4.19
N ALA A 11 47.17 -32.00 -3.73
CA ALA A 11 46.56 -31.22 -2.63
C ALA A 11 45.32 -30.52 -3.14
N ALA A 12 44.13 -30.99 -2.75
CA ALA A 12 42.85 -30.31 -2.98
C ALA A 12 42.81 -29.04 -2.08
N VAL A 13 42.94 -27.87 -2.69
CA VAL A 13 42.75 -26.59 -2.00
C VAL A 13 41.27 -26.40 -1.77
N LEU A 14 40.78 -26.67 -0.56
CA LEU A 14 39.48 -26.25 -0.10
C LEU A 14 39.49 -24.72 0.09
N ALA A 15 38.94 -24.00 -0.90
CA ALA A 15 38.68 -22.57 -0.75
C ALA A 15 37.66 -22.36 0.37
N PRO A 16 37.88 -21.46 1.35
CA PRO A 16 36.90 -21.17 2.37
C PRO A 16 35.67 -20.55 1.72
N VAL A 17 34.51 -21.18 1.87
CA VAL A 17 33.21 -20.59 1.56
C VAL A 17 32.95 -19.51 2.62
N LEU A 18 33.21 -18.26 2.28
CA LEU A 18 32.84 -17.15 3.13
C LEU A 18 31.29 -17.13 3.26
N PRO A 19 30.74 -16.99 4.47
CA PRO A 19 29.31 -16.88 4.64
C PRO A 19 28.83 -15.65 3.85
N VAL A 20 27.90 -15.84 2.93
CA VAL A 20 27.20 -14.74 2.26
C VAL A 20 26.43 -14.02 3.35
N GLN A 21 26.89 -12.84 3.72
CA GLN A 21 26.18 -12.00 4.68
C GLN A 21 24.84 -11.63 4.07
N ALA A 22 23.74 -11.88 4.81
CA ALA A 22 22.39 -11.52 4.37
C ALA A 22 22.33 -10.00 4.13
N GLU A 23 21.77 -9.61 2.98
CA GLU A 23 21.60 -8.19 2.67
C GLU A 23 20.45 -7.64 3.53
N LYS A 24 20.73 -6.60 4.32
CA LYS A 24 19.75 -5.97 5.21
C LYS A 24 19.03 -4.83 4.49
N VAL A 25 17.70 -4.84 4.51
CA VAL A 25 16.82 -3.85 3.85
C VAL A 25 15.83 -3.31 4.87
N ARG A 26 15.83 -1.98 5.10
CA ARG A 26 14.85 -1.29 5.91
C ARG A 26 13.64 -0.94 5.04
N ILE A 27 12.48 -1.47 5.41
CA ILE A 27 11.26 -1.28 4.63
C ILE A 27 10.16 -0.62 5.47
N GLY A 28 9.65 0.55 4.99
CA GLY A 28 8.57 1.28 5.61
C GLY A 28 7.20 0.77 5.17
N VAL A 29 6.31 0.55 6.13
CA VAL A 29 4.92 0.12 5.90
C VAL A 29 3.96 0.91 6.81
N THR A 30 2.65 0.84 6.57
CA THR A 30 1.67 1.28 7.57
C THR A 30 1.23 0.11 8.45
N PRO A 31 0.77 0.36 9.69
CA PRO A 31 0.23 -0.65 10.59
C PRO A 31 -0.92 -1.45 9.97
N GLY A 32 -1.28 -2.54 10.61
CA GLY A 32 -2.36 -3.41 10.17
C GLY A 32 -1.97 -4.27 8.97
N PRO A 33 -2.78 -4.33 7.90
CA PRO A 33 -2.58 -5.30 6.82
C PRO A 33 -1.24 -5.18 6.09
N HIS A 34 -0.70 -3.97 5.88
CA HIS A 34 0.61 -3.80 5.26
C HIS A 34 1.73 -4.43 6.09
N ALA A 35 1.76 -4.16 7.40
CA ALA A 35 2.72 -4.76 8.33
C ALA A 35 2.54 -6.28 8.40
N GLN A 36 1.30 -6.77 8.51
CA GLN A 36 1.00 -8.21 8.58
C GLN A 36 1.48 -8.96 7.33
N ILE A 37 1.25 -8.42 6.14
CA ILE A 37 1.74 -9.00 4.88
C ILE A 37 3.27 -8.97 4.86
N MET A 38 3.87 -7.83 5.26
CA MET A 38 5.33 -7.67 5.25
C MET A 38 6.05 -8.61 6.21
N GLU A 39 5.43 -8.99 7.34
CA GLU A 39 5.98 -10.01 8.23
C GLU A 39 6.03 -11.40 7.57
N VAL A 40 5.06 -11.74 6.73
CA VAL A 40 5.12 -12.97 5.91
C VAL A 40 6.24 -12.87 4.88
N VAL A 41 6.34 -11.73 4.18
CA VAL A 41 7.43 -11.47 3.22
C VAL A 41 8.80 -11.57 3.90
N LYS A 42 8.96 -11.01 5.09
CA LYS A 42 10.18 -11.05 5.91
C LYS A 42 10.58 -12.49 6.24
N LYS A 43 9.61 -13.32 6.61
CA LYS A 43 9.85 -14.74 6.90
C LYS A 43 10.35 -15.50 5.65
N GLU A 44 9.70 -15.29 4.50
CA GLU A 44 10.10 -15.89 3.23
C GLU A 44 11.47 -15.36 2.75
N ALA A 45 11.77 -14.09 2.99
CA ALA A 45 13.02 -13.42 2.62
C ALA A 45 14.23 -13.97 3.39
N ALA A 46 14.07 -14.26 4.67
CA ALA A 46 15.14 -14.81 5.51
C ALA A 46 15.70 -16.12 4.95
N GLY A 47 14.84 -17.00 4.42
CA GLY A 47 15.24 -18.25 3.76
C GLY A 47 16.00 -18.04 2.43
N GLN A 48 16.02 -16.81 1.90
CA GLN A 48 16.65 -16.46 0.63
C GLN A 48 17.81 -15.48 0.78
N GLY A 49 18.34 -15.30 2.00
CA GLY A 49 19.48 -14.43 2.27
C GLY A 49 19.15 -12.93 2.14
N LEU A 50 17.90 -12.54 2.42
CA LEU A 50 17.46 -11.15 2.51
C LEU A 50 16.85 -10.91 3.90
N GLU A 51 17.46 -10.02 4.69
CA GLU A 51 16.97 -9.64 6.01
C GLU A 51 16.14 -8.35 5.89
N LEU A 52 14.86 -8.41 6.28
CA LEU A 52 14.00 -7.24 6.29
C LEU A 52 13.86 -6.67 7.69
N ASP A 53 14.15 -5.38 7.83
CA ASP A 53 13.87 -4.56 9.00
C ASP A 53 12.61 -3.74 8.70
N VAL A 54 11.48 -4.15 9.28
CA VAL A 54 10.16 -3.57 9.00
C VAL A 54 9.89 -2.43 9.97
N LEU A 55 9.67 -1.22 9.43
CA LEU A 55 9.38 -0.02 10.20
C LEU A 55 7.95 0.45 9.90
N GLU A 56 7.15 0.64 10.96
CA GLU A 56 5.77 1.07 10.84
C GLU A 56 5.62 2.59 10.98
N PHE A 57 4.81 3.18 10.09
CA PHE A 57 4.48 4.61 10.07
C PHE A 57 2.97 4.79 10.15
N SER A 58 2.50 5.58 11.08
CA SER A 58 1.06 5.77 11.37
C SER A 58 0.31 6.58 10.30
N ASP A 59 1.03 7.26 9.39
CA ASP A 59 0.45 8.10 8.35
C ASP A 59 1.09 7.85 6.98
N TYR A 60 0.57 8.51 5.93
CA TYR A 60 1.08 8.40 4.56
C TYR A 60 2.14 9.46 4.20
N VAL A 61 2.41 10.43 5.08
CA VAL A 61 3.26 11.60 4.76
C VAL A 61 4.74 11.28 4.90
N VAL A 62 5.10 10.59 6.00
CA VAL A 62 6.49 10.36 6.38
C VAL A 62 7.23 9.33 5.53
N PRO A 63 6.63 8.18 5.11
CA PRO A 63 7.40 7.08 4.51
C PRO A 63 8.17 7.43 3.23
N ASN A 64 7.63 8.31 2.36
CA ASN A 64 8.32 8.71 1.15
C ASN A 64 9.50 9.66 1.43
N ALA A 65 9.35 10.56 2.41
CA ALA A 65 10.45 11.41 2.85
C ALA A 65 11.59 10.59 3.47
N ALA A 66 11.26 9.61 4.33
CA ALA A 66 12.22 8.70 4.92
C ALA A 66 12.93 7.81 3.88
N LEU A 67 12.24 7.43 2.80
CA LEU A 67 12.84 6.68 1.70
C LEU A 67 13.78 7.57 0.87
N ASP A 68 13.38 8.80 0.54
CA ASP A 68 14.17 9.72 -0.26
C ASP A 68 15.43 10.17 0.49
N SER A 69 15.36 10.40 1.82
CA SER A 69 16.51 10.76 2.67
C SER A 69 17.48 9.59 2.91
N GLY A 70 17.07 8.34 2.68
CA GLY A 70 17.90 7.15 2.91
C GLY A 70 17.72 6.54 4.30
N ASP A 71 16.75 6.96 5.09
CA ASP A 71 16.38 6.33 6.36
C ASP A 71 15.67 4.98 6.14
N LEU A 72 15.04 4.81 4.96
CA LEU A 72 14.53 3.56 4.44
C LEU A 72 15.26 3.17 3.17
N ASP A 73 15.20 1.88 2.81
CA ASP A 73 15.69 1.34 1.54
C ASP A 73 14.54 1.06 0.57
N ALA A 74 13.34 0.76 1.10
CA ALA A 74 12.09 0.59 0.36
C ALA A 74 10.90 1.06 1.20
N ASN A 75 9.75 1.26 0.57
CA ASN A 75 8.47 1.28 1.27
C ASN A 75 7.36 0.54 0.49
N SER A 76 6.32 0.09 1.20
CA SER A 76 5.15 -0.57 0.64
C SER A 76 3.93 -0.19 1.46
N PHE A 77 3.28 0.95 1.12
CA PHE A 77 2.11 1.48 1.83
C PHE A 77 1.16 2.24 0.93
N GLN A 78 1.55 2.58 -0.30
CA GLN A 78 0.93 3.54 -1.20
C GLN A 78 0.57 2.94 -2.54
N HIS A 79 -0.46 3.47 -3.18
CA HIS A 79 -0.81 3.15 -4.55
C HIS A 79 -0.05 4.03 -5.56
N GLN A 80 0.04 3.58 -6.81
CA GLN A 80 0.78 4.28 -7.86
C GLN A 80 0.40 5.77 -8.01
N PRO A 81 -0.88 6.18 -8.10
CA PRO A 81 -1.23 7.60 -8.22
C PRO A 81 -0.74 8.47 -7.05
N TYR A 82 -0.69 7.92 -5.82
CA TYR A 82 -0.16 8.64 -4.66
C TYR A 82 1.36 8.86 -4.81
N LEU A 83 2.11 7.82 -5.16
CA LEU A 83 3.55 7.93 -5.41
C LEU A 83 3.85 8.96 -6.50
N ASP A 84 3.13 8.90 -7.63
CA ASP A 84 3.31 9.83 -8.75
C ASP A 84 3.05 11.28 -8.32
N ASN A 85 2.02 11.49 -7.50
CA ASN A 85 1.73 12.81 -6.94
C ASN A 85 2.85 13.30 -6.02
N GLN A 86 3.33 12.46 -5.10
CA GLN A 86 4.42 12.81 -4.19
C GLN A 86 5.73 13.13 -4.94
N ILE A 87 6.05 12.38 -5.98
CA ILE A 87 7.20 12.65 -6.85
C ILE A 87 7.05 14.03 -7.51
N THR A 88 5.87 14.32 -8.05
CA THR A 88 5.61 15.58 -8.74
C THR A 88 5.66 16.78 -7.78
N ASP A 89 4.99 16.68 -6.64
CA ASP A 89 4.77 17.82 -5.75
C ASP A 89 5.96 18.05 -4.79
N ARG A 90 6.69 17.00 -4.44
CA ARG A 90 7.82 17.05 -3.50
C ARG A 90 9.19 16.93 -4.16
N GLY A 91 9.23 16.50 -5.42
CA GLY A 91 10.48 16.31 -6.16
C GLY A 91 11.29 15.08 -5.72
N PHE A 92 10.67 14.13 -5.01
CA PHE A 92 11.32 12.91 -4.55
C PHE A 92 11.91 12.09 -5.70
N LYS A 93 13.08 11.48 -5.47
CA LYS A 93 13.78 10.63 -6.45
C LYS A 93 13.42 9.15 -6.26
N LEU A 94 12.14 8.86 -6.30
CA LEU A 94 11.56 7.53 -6.05
C LEU A 94 11.01 6.91 -7.33
N VAL A 95 10.86 5.58 -7.31
CA VAL A 95 10.27 4.81 -8.40
C VAL A 95 9.57 3.57 -7.87
N ALA A 96 8.43 3.20 -8.45
CA ALA A 96 7.78 1.92 -8.20
C ALA A 96 8.55 0.80 -8.91
N VAL A 97 8.78 -0.32 -8.21
CA VAL A 97 9.52 -1.49 -8.73
C VAL A 97 8.68 -2.76 -8.81
N GLY A 98 7.50 -2.79 -8.19
CA GLY A 98 6.57 -3.92 -8.25
C GLY A 98 5.22 -3.57 -7.67
N LYS A 99 4.17 -4.18 -8.24
CA LYS A 99 2.82 -4.12 -7.65
C LYS A 99 2.72 -5.05 -6.45
N THR A 100 1.86 -4.70 -5.52
CA THR A 100 1.59 -5.47 -4.30
C THR A 100 0.12 -5.85 -4.20
N VAL A 101 -0.67 -5.08 -3.50
CA VAL A 101 -2.10 -5.36 -3.25
C VAL A 101 -2.97 -4.16 -3.62
N THR A 102 -4.25 -4.39 -3.79
CA THR A 102 -5.26 -3.34 -3.81
C THR A 102 -6.07 -3.39 -2.52
N PHE A 103 -6.25 -2.24 -1.91
CA PHE A 103 -7.20 -2.00 -0.82
C PHE A 103 -8.37 -1.18 -1.39
N PRO A 104 -9.49 -1.80 -1.72
CA PRO A 104 -10.66 -1.04 -2.16
C PRO A 104 -11.09 -0.02 -1.12
N LEU A 105 -11.28 1.24 -1.54
CA LEU A 105 -11.83 2.28 -0.69
C LEU A 105 -13.29 1.97 -0.38
N GLY A 106 -13.71 2.13 0.88
CA GLY A 106 -15.09 1.93 1.32
C GLY A 106 -15.71 3.21 1.88
N ILE A 107 -17.02 3.35 1.74
CA ILE A 107 -17.82 4.33 2.47
C ILE A 107 -18.44 3.62 3.66
N PHE A 108 -18.17 4.10 4.85
CA PHE A 108 -18.65 3.56 6.11
C PHE A 108 -19.57 4.58 6.80
N ALA A 109 -20.57 4.11 7.53
CA ALA A 109 -21.45 4.96 8.31
C ALA A 109 -21.81 4.31 9.65
N SER A 110 -21.89 5.11 10.71
CA SER A 110 -22.24 4.60 12.04
C SER A 110 -23.73 4.25 12.18
N LYS A 111 -24.61 4.96 11.48
CA LYS A 111 -26.07 4.84 11.61
C LYS A 111 -26.73 4.35 10.31
N ALA A 112 -26.39 4.96 9.16
CA ALA A 112 -26.98 4.60 7.87
C ALA A 112 -26.54 3.20 7.45
N LYS A 113 -27.48 2.42 6.91
CA LYS A 113 -27.23 1.05 6.40
C LYS A 113 -27.14 1.00 4.87
N SER A 114 -27.33 2.13 4.21
CA SER A 114 -27.19 2.30 2.76
C SER A 114 -26.91 3.75 2.44
N LEU A 115 -26.45 4.04 1.24
CA LEU A 115 -26.24 5.41 0.76
C LEU A 115 -27.56 6.21 0.67
N ASP A 116 -28.65 5.53 0.33
CA ASP A 116 -29.98 6.18 0.25
C ASP A 116 -30.48 6.65 1.61
N ALA A 117 -30.12 5.95 2.68
CA ALA A 117 -30.47 6.29 4.05
C ALA A 117 -29.69 7.51 4.61
N LEU A 118 -28.69 8.02 3.90
CA LEU A 118 -28.00 9.25 4.29
C LEU A 118 -28.94 10.45 4.19
N PRO A 119 -29.07 11.27 5.26
CA PRO A 119 -29.97 12.42 5.27
C PRO A 119 -29.51 13.53 4.32
N LYS A 120 -30.43 14.41 3.94
CA LYS A 120 -30.09 15.66 3.26
C LYS A 120 -29.19 16.50 4.17
N GLY A 121 -28.08 17.03 3.62
CA GLY A 121 -27.08 17.78 4.38
C GLY A 121 -26.13 16.92 5.19
N ALA A 122 -26.10 15.59 4.96
CA ALA A 122 -25.18 14.67 5.61
C ALA A 122 -23.73 15.13 5.50
N LYS A 123 -22.97 14.97 6.59
CA LYS A 123 -21.53 15.21 6.63
C LYS A 123 -20.81 13.94 6.17
N ILE A 124 -20.02 14.06 5.13
CA ILE A 124 -19.19 12.97 4.60
C ILE A 124 -17.72 13.33 4.75
N ALA A 125 -16.99 12.58 5.59
CA ALA A 125 -15.55 12.77 5.73
C ALA A 125 -14.80 12.03 4.60
N ILE A 126 -13.77 12.67 4.05
CA ILE A 126 -12.91 12.10 3.01
C ILE A 126 -11.44 12.38 3.34
N PRO A 127 -10.46 11.63 2.76
CA PRO A 127 -9.05 11.94 2.91
C PRO A 127 -8.70 13.35 2.37
N ASN A 128 -7.76 14.03 3.03
CA ASN A 128 -7.31 15.38 2.66
C ASN A 128 -6.14 15.40 1.67
N ASP A 129 -5.56 14.24 1.32
CA ASP A 129 -4.55 14.19 0.27
C ASP A 129 -5.18 14.20 -1.13
N PRO A 130 -4.51 14.82 -2.14
CA PRO A 130 -5.12 15.06 -3.46
C PRO A 130 -5.61 13.78 -4.16
N THR A 131 -4.92 12.65 -3.96
CA THR A 131 -5.24 11.42 -4.68
C THR A 131 -6.31 10.59 -4.00
N ASN A 132 -6.29 10.47 -2.67
CA ASN A 132 -7.35 9.76 -1.93
C ASN A 132 -8.61 10.63 -1.75
N GLY A 133 -8.48 11.95 -1.62
CA GLY A 133 -9.60 12.89 -1.66
C GLY A 133 -10.35 12.79 -2.99
N GLY A 134 -9.63 12.91 -4.12
CA GLY A 134 -10.19 12.72 -5.45
C GLY A 134 -10.81 11.34 -5.64
N ARG A 135 -10.15 10.28 -5.18
CA ARG A 135 -10.66 8.91 -5.20
C ARG A 135 -12.00 8.77 -4.45
N ALA A 136 -12.10 9.39 -3.27
CA ALA A 136 -13.34 9.40 -2.48
C ALA A 136 -14.48 10.14 -3.21
N LEU A 137 -14.20 11.29 -3.80
CA LEU A 137 -15.19 12.03 -4.60
C LEU A 137 -15.64 11.25 -5.83
N LEU A 138 -14.72 10.56 -6.52
CA LEU A 138 -15.06 9.70 -7.66
C LEU A 138 -15.91 8.49 -7.23
N LEU A 139 -15.66 7.93 -6.03
CA LEU A 139 -16.51 6.88 -5.48
C LEU A 139 -17.91 7.40 -5.19
N LEU A 140 -18.05 8.56 -4.54
CA LEU A 140 -19.36 9.20 -4.29
C LEU A 140 -20.10 9.52 -5.59
N ALA A 141 -19.39 9.95 -6.63
CA ALA A 141 -19.95 10.24 -7.95
C ALA A 141 -20.42 8.97 -8.66
N ARG A 142 -19.64 7.89 -8.61
CA ARG A 142 -20.04 6.58 -9.17
C ARG A 142 -21.29 6.04 -8.52
N GLU A 143 -21.46 6.26 -7.24
CA GLU A 143 -22.64 5.85 -6.49
C GLU A 143 -23.84 6.82 -6.65
N GLY A 144 -23.71 7.88 -7.49
CA GLY A 144 -24.79 8.82 -7.79
C GLY A 144 -25.11 9.83 -6.69
N LEU A 145 -24.25 9.95 -5.66
CA LEU A 145 -24.47 10.90 -4.56
C LEU A 145 -24.11 12.34 -4.93
N ILE A 146 -23.11 12.51 -5.80
CA ILE A 146 -22.67 13.80 -6.34
C ILE A 146 -22.35 13.67 -7.83
N GLY A 147 -22.25 14.79 -8.54
CA GLY A 147 -21.61 14.87 -9.85
C GLY A 147 -20.22 15.49 -9.69
N VAL A 148 -19.22 15.01 -10.43
CA VAL A 148 -17.86 15.56 -10.48
C VAL A 148 -17.51 15.86 -11.94
N ASP A 149 -16.82 16.97 -12.21
CA ASP A 149 -16.35 17.28 -13.57
C ASP A 149 -15.39 16.17 -14.05
N PRO A 150 -15.70 15.47 -15.16
CA PRO A 150 -14.85 14.42 -15.69
C PRO A 150 -13.42 14.86 -16.02
N LYS A 151 -13.19 16.16 -16.25
CA LYS A 151 -11.87 16.71 -16.54
C LYS A 151 -10.94 16.76 -15.33
N ALA A 152 -11.49 16.72 -14.11
CA ALA A 152 -10.71 16.74 -12.89
C ALA A 152 -9.87 15.45 -12.69
N GLY A 153 -10.31 14.32 -13.28
CA GLY A 153 -9.57 13.05 -13.23
C GLY A 153 -9.38 12.52 -11.81
N LEU A 154 -8.23 11.87 -11.57
CA LEU A 154 -7.95 11.22 -10.28
C LEU A 154 -7.64 12.21 -9.13
N LYS A 155 -7.43 13.49 -9.44
CA LYS A 155 -7.14 14.54 -8.45
C LYS A 155 -8.32 15.49 -8.25
N ALA A 156 -9.55 15.03 -8.50
CA ALA A 156 -10.76 15.81 -8.27
C ALA A 156 -10.79 16.38 -6.84
N THR A 157 -11.22 17.62 -6.72
CA THR A 157 -11.38 18.36 -5.46
C THR A 157 -12.85 18.68 -5.19
N VAL A 158 -13.16 19.16 -4.01
CA VAL A 158 -14.53 19.62 -3.68
C VAL A 158 -15.03 20.74 -4.61
N LEU A 159 -14.12 21.49 -5.25
CA LEU A 159 -14.44 22.54 -6.23
C LEU A 159 -14.92 21.98 -7.56
N ASP A 160 -14.62 20.72 -7.86
CA ASP A 160 -15.01 20.04 -9.08
C ASP A 160 -16.39 19.36 -8.96
N ILE A 161 -17.09 19.51 -7.83
CA ILE A 161 -18.44 19.00 -7.62
C ILE A 161 -19.43 19.85 -8.46
N THR A 162 -20.02 19.22 -9.45
CA THR A 162 -20.99 19.87 -10.36
C THR A 162 -22.45 19.69 -9.96
N GLN A 163 -22.73 18.62 -9.20
CA GLN A 163 -24.08 18.28 -8.69
C GLN A 163 -23.98 17.75 -7.28
N ASN A 164 -24.91 18.16 -6.41
CA ASN A 164 -24.98 17.70 -5.03
C ASN A 164 -26.44 17.70 -4.56
N PRO A 165 -27.29 16.78 -5.05
CA PRO A 165 -28.73 16.79 -4.86
C PRO A 165 -29.14 16.66 -3.38
N LYS A 166 -28.34 15.96 -2.58
CA LYS A 166 -28.57 15.82 -1.13
C LYS A 166 -27.93 16.95 -0.30
N ASN A 167 -27.27 17.95 -0.92
CA ASN A 167 -26.51 19.00 -0.22
C ASN A 167 -25.51 18.42 0.80
N LEU A 168 -24.78 17.38 0.44
CA LEU A 168 -23.77 16.75 1.28
C LEU A 168 -22.70 17.76 1.66
N LYS A 169 -22.23 17.70 2.90
CA LYS A 169 -21.14 18.53 3.43
C LYS A 169 -19.89 17.68 3.45
N ILE A 170 -18.97 17.95 2.52
CA ILE A 170 -17.69 17.23 2.47
C ILE A 170 -16.76 17.84 3.52
N VAL A 171 -16.13 16.97 4.32
CA VAL A 171 -15.16 17.30 5.36
C VAL A 171 -13.87 16.56 5.04
N GLU A 172 -12.79 17.30 4.82
CA GLU A 172 -11.48 16.73 4.50
C GLU A 172 -10.68 16.51 5.78
N LEU A 173 -10.24 15.28 6.03
CA LEU A 173 -9.49 14.88 7.22
C LEU A 173 -8.27 14.04 6.80
N ASP A 174 -7.27 13.98 7.67
CA ASP A 174 -6.18 13.03 7.52
C ASP A 174 -6.73 11.60 7.41
N ALA A 175 -6.23 10.83 6.44
CA ALA A 175 -6.72 9.48 6.14
C ALA A 175 -6.67 8.56 7.38
N ALA A 176 -5.64 8.68 8.23
CA ALA A 176 -5.50 7.92 9.46
C ALA A 176 -6.55 8.28 10.54
N GLN A 177 -7.19 9.45 10.44
CA GLN A 177 -8.20 9.90 11.40
C GLN A 177 -9.63 9.49 11.01
N LEU A 178 -9.86 9.12 9.75
CA LEU A 178 -11.19 8.85 9.23
C LEU A 178 -11.96 7.75 9.98
N PRO A 179 -11.35 6.61 10.39
CA PRO A 179 -12.09 5.62 11.16
C PRO A 179 -12.63 6.17 12.48
N ARG A 180 -11.86 7.03 13.14
CA ARG A 180 -12.25 7.65 14.43
C ARG A 180 -13.32 8.72 14.25
N SER A 181 -13.37 9.36 13.08
CA SER A 181 -14.36 10.41 12.79
C SER A 181 -15.79 9.91 12.62
N LEU A 182 -16.01 8.58 12.46
CA LEU A 182 -17.34 7.99 12.25
C LEU A 182 -18.37 8.32 13.34
N GLY A 183 -17.92 8.71 14.54
CA GLY A 183 -18.79 9.21 15.61
C GLY A 183 -19.32 10.63 15.38
N ASP A 184 -18.62 11.44 14.58
CA ASP A 184 -18.83 12.89 14.43
C ASP A 184 -19.40 13.26 13.04
N VAL A 185 -19.44 12.30 12.11
CA VAL A 185 -19.96 12.45 10.74
C VAL A 185 -21.01 11.39 10.41
N ASP A 186 -21.80 11.64 9.36
CA ASP A 186 -22.81 10.68 8.94
C ASP A 186 -22.23 9.50 8.16
N ALA A 187 -21.15 9.74 7.41
CA ALA A 187 -20.34 8.71 6.76
C ALA A 187 -18.91 9.18 6.52
N ALA A 188 -18.01 8.23 6.25
CA ALA A 188 -16.63 8.52 5.88
C ALA A 188 -16.15 7.57 4.77
N ALA A 189 -15.40 8.12 3.81
CA ALA A 189 -14.68 7.34 2.82
C ALA A 189 -13.32 6.96 3.39
N ILE A 190 -13.14 5.69 3.77
CA ILE A 190 -11.98 5.21 4.51
C ILE A 190 -11.14 4.27 3.63
N ASN A 191 -9.83 4.52 3.58
CA ASN A 191 -8.88 3.63 2.93
C ASN A 191 -8.91 2.24 3.58
N GLY A 192 -8.92 1.18 2.77
CA GLY A 192 -9.16 -0.18 3.25
C GLY A 192 -8.17 -0.67 4.30
N ASN A 193 -6.89 -0.25 4.26
CA ASN A 193 -5.92 -0.59 5.29
C ASN A 193 -6.27 0.04 6.65
N TYR A 194 -6.68 1.32 6.69
CA TYR A 194 -7.11 1.97 7.93
C TYR A 194 -8.46 1.44 8.42
N ALA A 195 -9.35 1.05 7.52
CA ALA A 195 -10.60 0.40 7.92
C ALA A 195 -10.31 -0.93 8.65
N LEU A 196 -9.48 -1.79 8.06
CA LEU A 196 -9.09 -3.07 8.66
C LEU A 196 -8.31 -2.89 9.97
N GLU A 197 -7.40 -1.93 10.05
CA GLU A 197 -6.65 -1.61 11.28
C GLU A 197 -7.60 -1.18 12.40
N ALA A 198 -8.65 -0.43 12.07
CA ALA A 198 -9.68 0.00 13.02
C ALA A 198 -10.72 -1.08 13.35
N GLY A 199 -10.57 -2.29 12.83
CA GLY A 199 -11.49 -3.41 13.04
C GLY A 199 -12.78 -3.36 12.24
N LEU A 200 -12.88 -2.48 11.23
CA LEU A 200 -13.98 -2.44 10.29
C LEU A 200 -13.76 -3.51 9.19
N ASP A 201 -14.79 -4.26 8.87
CA ASP A 201 -14.78 -5.22 7.75
C ASP A 201 -15.23 -4.52 6.46
N PRO A 202 -14.33 -4.24 5.49
CA PRO A 202 -14.71 -3.53 4.26
C PRO A 202 -15.73 -4.29 3.38
N ILE A 203 -15.92 -5.58 3.63
CA ILE A 203 -16.88 -6.41 2.90
C ILE A 203 -18.28 -6.29 3.51
N LYS A 204 -18.36 -6.23 4.86
CA LYS A 204 -19.64 -6.30 5.59
C LYS A 204 -20.12 -4.95 6.09
N ASP A 205 -19.18 -4.06 6.49
CA ASP A 205 -19.52 -2.83 7.19
C ASP A 205 -19.59 -1.62 6.25
N ALA A 206 -18.96 -1.70 5.06
CA ALA A 206 -19.03 -0.63 4.09
C ALA A 206 -20.43 -0.58 3.44
N ILE A 207 -21.05 0.60 3.41
CA ILE A 207 -22.33 0.85 2.72
C ILE A 207 -22.17 1.07 1.21
N ALA A 208 -20.93 1.31 0.76
CA ALA A 208 -20.46 1.24 -0.63
C ALA A 208 -18.97 0.98 -0.67
N ARG A 209 -18.50 0.36 -1.73
CA ARG A 209 -17.06 0.04 -1.93
C ARG A 209 -16.71 0.09 -3.40
N GLU A 210 -15.50 0.59 -3.71
CA GLU A 210 -15.00 0.56 -5.08
C GLU A 210 -14.61 -0.86 -5.52
N PRO A 211 -14.59 -1.16 -6.83
CA PRO A 211 -14.07 -2.42 -7.35
C PRO A 211 -12.55 -2.48 -7.18
N ALA A 212 -12.00 -3.70 -7.00
CA ALA A 212 -10.58 -3.91 -6.78
C ALA A 212 -9.70 -3.69 -8.03
N ASN A 213 -10.29 -3.63 -9.22
CA ASN A 213 -9.60 -3.52 -10.51
C ASN A 213 -9.35 -2.07 -10.98
N GLY A 214 -9.45 -1.10 -10.07
CA GLY A 214 -9.14 0.31 -10.36
C GLY A 214 -7.63 0.61 -10.44
N PRO A 215 -7.25 1.87 -10.64
CA PRO A 215 -5.86 2.29 -10.82
C PRO A 215 -5.06 2.33 -9.51
N TYR A 216 -5.64 1.90 -8.40
CA TYR A 216 -5.11 2.09 -7.05
C TYR A 216 -4.36 0.86 -6.50
N ALA A 217 -3.75 0.06 -7.39
CA ALA A 217 -2.81 -0.99 -6.97
C ALA A 217 -1.65 -0.36 -6.20
N ASN A 218 -1.37 -0.90 -5.02
CA ASN A 218 -0.22 -0.49 -4.21
C ASN A 218 1.06 -1.03 -4.82
N VAL A 219 2.18 -0.40 -4.45
CA VAL A 219 3.50 -0.67 -5.01
C VAL A 219 4.56 -0.76 -3.92
N ILE A 220 5.64 -1.47 -4.23
CA ILE A 220 6.93 -1.30 -3.56
C ILE A 220 7.64 -0.15 -4.28
N ALA A 221 8.05 0.86 -3.51
CA ALA A 221 8.85 1.98 -4.00
C ALA A 221 10.26 1.92 -3.43
N VAL A 222 11.23 2.34 -4.24
CA VAL A 222 12.64 2.50 -3.89
C VAL A 222 13.19 3.81 -4.45
N ARG A 223 14.39 4.24 -4.04
CA ARG A 223 15.09 5.34 -4.73
C ARG A 223 15.44 4.93 -6.15
N ILE A 224 15.39 5.87 -7.08
CA ILE A 224 15.79 5.64 -8.49
C ILE A 224 17.19 5.03 -8.59
N ALA A 225 18.12 5.47 -7.73
CA ALA A 225 19.49 4.98 -7.69
C ALA A 225 19.60 3.50 -7.26
N ASP A 226 18.59 2.97 -6.60
CA ASP A 226 18.61 1.61 -6.04
C ASP A 226 17.79 0.60 -6.87
N LYS A 227 17.02 1.06 -7.86
CA LYS A 227 16.02 0.24 -8.58
C LYS A 227 16.56 -1.04 -9.22
N ASP A 228 17.83 -1.05 -9.61
CA ASP A 228 18.48 -2.16 -10.32
C ASP A 228 19.31 -3.04 -9.37
N LYS A 229 19.32 -2.77 -8.06
CA LYS A 229 20.02 -3.58 -7.07
C LYS A 229 19.42 -4.99 -6.99
N PRO A 230 20.24 -6.04 -6.82
CA PRO A 230 19.78 -7.43 -6.81
C PRO A 230 18.68 -7.71 -5.77
N TRP A 231 18.77 -7.09 -4.58
CA TRP A 231 17.79 -7.26 -3.52
C TRP A 231 16.39 -6.74 -3.90
N VAL A 232 16.30 -5.70 -4.76
CA VAL A 232 15.01 -5.14 -5.20
C VAL A 232 14.21 -6.18 -5.97
N LYS A 233 14.83 -6.80 -6.97
CA LYS A 233 14.19 -7.88 -7.75
C LYS A 233 13.80 -9.06 -6.86
N LYS A 234 14.68 -9.42 -5.91
CA LYS A 234 14.43 -10.49 -4.94
C LYS A 234 13.23 -10.14 -4.05
N LEU A 235 13.17 -8.94 -3.47
CA LEU A 235 12.07 -8.47 -2.63
C LEU A 235 10.72 -8.52 -3.37
N VAL A 236 10.67 -7.99 -4.60
CA VAL A 236 9.45 -8.02 -5.43
C VAL A 236 9.03 -9.46 -5.72
N GLY A 237 9.97 -10.35 -6.09
CA GLY A 237 9.69 -11.75 -6.35
C GLY A 237 9.15 -12.49 -5.13
N ILE A 238 9.69 -12.22 -3.94
CA ILE A 238 9.22 -12.79 -2.68
C ILE A 238 7.83 -12.26 -2.34
N TYR A 239 7.61 -10.95 -2.45
CA TYR A 239 6.29 -10.37 -2.20
C TYR A 239 5.21 -10.99 -3.09
N ASN A 240 5.52 -11.19 -4.37
CA ASN A 240 4.60 -11.73 -5.37
C ASN A 240 4.58 -13.28 -5.42
N SER A 241 5.09 -13.93 -4.37
CA SER A 241 5.15 -15.39 -4.29
C SER A 241 3.81 -16.05 -3.89
N ALA A 242 3.70 -17.34 -4.17
CA ALA A 242 2.50 -18.10 -3.82
C ALA A 242 2.21 -18.16 -2.31
N PRO A 243 3.20 -18.30 -1.39
CA PRO A 243 2.94 -18.25 0.05
C PRO A 243 2.32 -16.93 0.51
N VAL A 244 2.85 -15.79 0.01
CA VAL A 244 2.33 -14.45 0.35
C VAL A 244 0.91 -14.26 -0.21
N LYS A 245 0.68 -14.68 -1.47
CA LYS A 245 -0.66 -14.67 -2.07
C LYS A 245 -1.66 -15.47 -1.24
N THR A 246 -1.33 -16.70 -0.88
CA THR A 246 -2.19 -17.57 -0.07
C THR A 246 -2.51 -16.94 1.28
N TYR A 247 -1.52 -16.32 1.94
CA TYR A 247 -1.75 -15.57 3.16
C TYR A 247 -2.76 -14.45 2.97
N ILE A 248 -2.57 -13.61 1.95
CA ILE A 248 -3.49 -12.48 1.66
C ILE A 248 -4.92 -12.98 1.46
N GLU A 249 -5.10 -14.00 0.62
CA GLU A 249 -6.42 -14.54 0.29
C GLU A 249 -7.11 -15.16 1.53
N THR A 250 -6.34 -15.84 2.38
CA THR A 250 -6.85 -16.52 3.57
C THR A 250 -7.15 -15.54 4.70
N ALA A 251 -6.22 -14.61 4.97
CA ALA A 251 -6.33 -13.68 6.11
C ALA A 251 -7.39 -12.59 5.85
N PHE A 252 -7.42 -12.04 4.63
CA PHE A 252 -8.26 -10.87 4.33
C PHE A 252 -9.53 -11.17 3.53
N LYS A 253 -9.71 -12.40 3.03
CA LYS A 253 -10.96 -12.90 2.43
C LYS A 253 -11.61 -11.96 1.41
N GLY A 254 -10.80 -11.30 0.57
CA GLY A 254 -11.24 -10.36 -0.45
C GLY A 254 -11.34 -8.89 -0.02
N ALA A 255 -11.08 -8.56 1.25
CA ALA A 255 -10.90 -7.17 1.69
C ALA A 255 -9.58 -6.58 1.17
N VAL A 256 -8.57 -7.42 0.98
CA VAL A 256 -7.29 -7.10 0.34
C VAL A 256 -7.11 -8.06 -0.85
N VAL A 257 -6.74 -7.52 -2.00
CA VAL A 257 -6.65 -8.29 -3.26
C VAL A 257 -5.25 -8.19 -3.83
N PRO A 258 -4.56 -9.33 -4.13
CA PRO A 258 -3.31 -9.31 -4.88
C PRO A 258 -3.46 -8.57 -6.22
N ALA A 259 -2.46 -7.75 -6.59
CA ALA A 259 -2.51 -6.89 -7.77
C ALA A 259 -1.43 -7.22 -8.82
N TRP A 260 -0.77 -8.38 -8.67
CA TRP A 260 0.21 -8.94 -9.63
C TRP A 260 -0.31 -10.15 -10.36
#